data_e451e0e932c2a6efd9ada27815f0b50a
#
_entry.id   e451e0e932c2a6efd9ada27815f0b50a
#
_cell.length_a   1.000
_cell.length_b   1.000
_cell.length_c   1.000
_cell.angle_alpha   90.00
_cell.angle_beta   90.00
_cell.angle_gamma   90.00
#
_symmetry.space_group_name_H-M   'P 1'
#
loop_
_entity.id
_entity.type
_entity.pdbx_description
1 polymer ?
#
loop_
_entity_poly.entity_id
_entity_poly.type
_entity_poly.pdbx_seq_one_letter_code
_entity_poly.pdbx_strand_id
1 'polypeptide(L)'
;MVLTKMREIAEAYLESPVKNAVVTVPAYFSXSQRKATIDAGAIAGLNVLRVMNEPTAAAVAYGLDKRTNCVEERNIFVFDLGGGTFDVSLLTIKDNIFQVKATAGNTHLGGEDFDNRMVXYFVQEFKRKNKLDISGNAKALRRLRIACERAKRSLSFLVVSPIELDSLFEGIDFCSSINRAKFEEMNMDLFKECMKIVESCLTDANLDKSKVDDVVLV
;
A
#
# COMPACT_ATOMS: atom_id res chain seq x y z
N MET A 1 13.58 7.42 -13.58
CA MET A 1 14.13 6.34 -12.73
C MET A 1 13.07 5.28 -12.38
N VAL A 2 11.98 5.61 -11.66
CA VAL A 2 10.98 4.60 -11.24
C VAL A 2 10.36 3.89 -12.45
N LEU A 3 9.81 4.65 -13.42
CA LEU A 3 9.18 4.05 -14.59
C LEU A 3 10.18 3.29 -15.47
N THR A 4 11.44 3.73 -15.52
CA THR A 4 12.51 2.99 -16.21
C THR A 4 12.68 1.62 -15.55
N LYS A 5 12.74 1.59 -14.21
CA LYS A 5 12.88 0.33 -13.47
C LYS A 5 11.67 -0.58 -13.67
N MET A 6 10.46 -0.01 -13.67
CA MET A 6 9.24 -0.79 -13.92
C MET A 6 9.26 -1.39 -15.33
N ARG A 7 9.69 -0.62 -16.34
CA ARG A 7 9.83 -1.14 -17.71
C ARG A 7 10.82 -2.31 -17.75
N GLU A 8 11.99 -2.14 -17.13
CA GLU A 8 13.01 -3.20 -17.09
C GLU A 8 12.49 -4.49 -16.45
N ILE A 9 11.71 -4.35 -15.35
CA ILE A 9 11.12 -5.51 -14.67
C ILE A 9 10.10 -6.20 -15.59
N ALA A 10 9.26 -5.41 -16.27
CA ALA A 10 8.26 -5.95 -17.20
C ALA A 10 8.93 -6.65 -18.38
N GLU A 11 9.99 -6.04 -18.96
CA GLU A 11 10.74 -6.63 -20.06
C GLU A 11 11.41 -7.94 -19.66
N ALA A 12 11.96 -7.99 -18.43
CA ALA A 12 12.56 -9.22 -17.91
C ALA A 12 11.51 -10.32 -17.72
N TYR A 13 10.33 -9.96 -17.26
CA TYR A 13 9.24 -10.93 -17.02
C TYR A 13 8.66 -11.46 -18.35
N LEU A 14 8.46 -10.56 -19.33
CA LEU A 14 7.85 -10.91 -20.61
C LEU A 14 8.87 -11.43 -21.65
N GLU A 15 10.15 -11.33 -21.33
CA GLU A 15 11.25 -11.70 -22.24
C GLU A 15 11.15 -10.98 -23.59
N SER A 16 10.63 -9.74 -23.59
CA SER A 16 10.43 -8.95 -24.80
C SER A 16 10.38 -7.45 -24.46
N PRO A 17 10.70 -6.58 -25.45
CA PRO A 17 10.65 -5.14 -25.23
C PRO A 17 9.23 -4.65 -24.91
N VAL A 18 9.13 -3.75 -23.92
CA VAL A 18 7.87 -3.11 -23.53
C VAL A 18 7.91 -1.65 -24.02
N LYS A 19 7.06 -1.34 -24.97
CA LYS A 19 6.96 -0.01 -25.57
C LYS A 19 5.74 0.77 -25.12
N ASN A 20 4.62 0.09 -24.89
CA ASN A 20 3.33 0.71 -24.58
C ASN A 20 2.95 0.41 -23.12
N ALA A 21 2.33 1.39 -22.46
CA ALA A 21 1.91 1.22 -21.08
C ALA A 21 0.64 2.03 -20.78
N VAL A 22 -0.16 1.50 -19.87
CA VAL A 22 -1.17 2.28 -19.16
C VAL A 22 -0.56 2.57 -17.78
N VAL A 23 -0.58 3.84 -17.36
CA VAL A 23 0.00 4.24 -16.08
C VAL A 23 -1.13 4.69 -15.16
N THR A 24 -1.15 4.17 -13.94
CA THR A 24 -2.15 4.56 -12.95
C THR A 24 -1.66 5.74 -12.12
N VAL A 25 -2.61 6.57 -11.68
CA VAL A 25 -2.35 7.72 -10.81
C VAL A 25 -3.47 7.82 -9.78
N PRO A 26 -3.19 8.42 -8.61
CA PRO A 26 -4.25 8.69 -7.64
C PRO A 26 -5.40 9.47 -8.28
N ALA A 27 -6.63 9.21 -7.84
CA ALA A 27 -7.82 9.83 -8.43
C ALA A 27 -7.82 11.36 -8.28
N TYR A 28 -7.17 11.88 -7.23
CA TYR A 28 -7.10 13.32 -6.95
C TYR A 28 -5.99 14.06 -7.74
N PHE A 29 -5.18 13.36 -8.54
CA PHE A 29 -4.12 14.02 -9.34
C PHE A 29 -4.71 15.08 -10.28
N SER A 30 -4.11 16.28 -10.23
CA SER A 30 -4.45 17.39 -11.13
C SER A 30 -3.99 17.11 -12.55
N UNK A 31 -4.32 17.64 -13.40
CA UNK A 31 -3.93 17.57 -14.61
C UNK A 31 -2.56 17.69 -14.90
N SER A 32 -2.00 18.81 -14.22
CA SER A 32 -0.53 19.00 -14.36
C SER A 32 0.25 17.76 -13.87
N GLN A 33 -0.19 17.15 -12.79
CA GLN A 33 0.41 15.91 -12.29
C GLN A 33 0.23 14.77 -13.30
N ARG A 34 -0.94 14.66 -13.92
CA ARG A 34 -1.19 13.64 -14.96
C ARG A 34 -0.27 13.87 -16.17
N LYS A 35 -0.13 15.13 -16.61
CA LYS A 35 0.80 15.46 -17.70
C LYS A 35 2.24 15.10 -17.33
N ALA A 36 2.66 15.46 -16.12
CA ALA A 36 4.01 15.12 -15.64
C ALA A 36 4.25 13.60 -15.63
N THR A 37 3.21 12.81 -15.31
CA THR A 37 3.29 11.34 -15.36
C THR A 37 3.49 10.84 -16.79
N ILE A 38 2.76 11.42 -17.75
CA ILE A 38 2.92 11.08 -19.19
C ILE A 38 4.34 11.43 -19.65
N ASP A 39 4.80 12.62 -19.30
CA ASP A 39 6.16 13.09 -19.66
C ASP A 39 7.23 12.17 -19.05
N ALA A 40 7.04 11.77 -17.79
CA ALA A 40 7.95 10.82 -17.12
C ALA A 40 7.97 9.46 -17.83
N GLY A 41 6.81 9.00 -18.32
CA GLY A 41 6.71 7.78 -19.13
C GLY A 41 7.51 7.90 -20.41
N ALA A 42 7.36 9.01 -21.13
CA ALA A 42 8.08 9.27 -22.38
C ALA A 42 9.60 9.30 -22.12
N ILE A 43 10.05 9.96 -21.04
CA ILE A 43 11.47 10.00 -20.64
C ILE A 43 11.99 8.58 -20.36
N ALA A 44 11.13 7.70 -19.80
CA ALA A 44 11.49 6.32 -19.52
C ALA A 44 11.44 5.42 -20.76
N GLY A 45 11.09 5.98 -21.94
CA GLY A 45 11.01 5.25 -23.20
C GLY A 45 9.71 4.47 -23.38
N LEU A 46 8.66 4.88 -22.66
CA LEU A 46 7.32 4.28 -22.77
C LEU A 46 6.38 5.19 -23.54
N ASN A 47 5.59 4.61 -24.43
CA ASN A 47 4.44 5.26 -25.03
C ASN A 47 3.24 5.08 -24.09
N VAL A 48 2.87 6.13 -23.36
CA VAL A 48 1.77 6.07 -22.38
C VAL A 48 0.45 6.18 -23.15
N LEU A 49 -0.22 5.04 -23.33
CA LEU A 49 -1.49 4.94 -24.07
C LEU A 49 -2.64 5.62 -23.29
N ARG A 50 -2.60 5.54 -21.99
CA ARG A 50 -3.66 6.08 -21.12
C ARG A 50 -3.11 6.29 -19.70
N VAL A 51 -3.62 7.32 -19.04
CA VAL A 51 -3.49 7.50 -17.60
C VAL A 51 -4.85 7.13 -17.00
N MET A 52 -4.84 6.24 -16.00
CA MET A 52 -6.06 5.71 -15.38
C MET A 52 -6.01 5.97 -13.87
N ASN A 53 -7.15 6.24 -13.26
CA ASN A 53 -7.22 6.38 -11.81
C ASN A 53 -6.94 5.04 -11.12
N GLU A 54 -6.12 5.06 -10.08
CA GLU A 54 -5.75 3.85 -9.33
C GLU A 54 -6.97 3.07 -8.82
N PRO A 55 -7.99 3.73 -8.19
CA PRO A 55 -9.15 2.96 -7.73
C PRO A 55 -9.97 2.36 -8.89
N THR A 56 -10.00 3.03 -10.05
CA THR A 56 -10.66 2.46 -11.24
C THR A 56 -9.91 1.21 -11.71
N ALA A 57 -8.58 1.27 -11.74
CA ALA A 57 -7.75 0.13 -12.15
C ALA A 57 -7.95 -1.05 -11.17
N ALA A 58 -8.04 -0.77 -9.88
CA ALA A 58 -8.31 -1.80 -8.87
C ALA A 58 -9.66 -2.48 -9.11
N ALA A 59 -10.72 -1.69 -9.34
CA ALA A 59 -12.05 -2.24 -9.62
C ALA A 59 -12.06 -3.10 -10.89
N VAL A 60 -11.36 -2.65 -11.95
CA VAL A 60 -11.24 -3.41 -13.21
C VAL A 60 -10.46 -4.71 -12.96
N ALA A 61 -9.37 -4.66 -12.19
CA ALA A 61 -8.57 -5.85 -11.88
C ALA A 61 -9.37 -6.91 -11.13
N TYR A 62 -10.32 -6.50 -10.32
CA TYR A 62 -11.25 -7.40 -9.61
C TYR A 62 -12.41 -7.87 -10.52
N GLY A 63 -12.46 -7.40 -11.77
CA GLY A 63 -13.48 -7.82 -12.73
C GLY A 63 -14.86 -7.24 -12.47
N LEU A 64 -14.93 -6.11 -11.76
CA LEU A 64 -16.23 -5.52 -11.42
C LEU A 64 -16.91 -4.89 -12.64
N ASP A 65 -16.14 -4.53 -13.67
CA ASP A 65 -16.66 -4.07 -14.96
C ASP A 65 -17.45 -5.18 -15.68
N LYS A 66 -17.07 -6.44 -15.47
CA LYS A 66 -17.69 -7.59 -16.15
C LYS A 66 -18.92 -8.13 -15.43
N ARG A 67 -19.13 -7.74 -14.18
CA ARG A 67 -20.27 -8.19 -13.37
C ARG A 67 -21.52 -7.38 -13.63
N THR A 68 -21.39 -6.27 -14.34
CA THR A 68 -22.49 -5.33 -14.57
C THR A 68 -23.21 -5.61 -15.88
N ASN A 69 -23.98 -6.70 -15.93
CA ASN A 69 -25.08 -6.81 -16.88
C ASN A 69 -26.31 -6.05 -16.34
N CYS A 70 -26.09 -5.13 -15.42
CA CYS A 70 -27.16 -4.51 -14.65
C CYS A 70 -27.31 -3.04 -15.01
N VAL A 71 -28.53 -2.69 -15.27
CA VAL A 71 -29.01 -1.32 -15.46
C VAL A 71 -28.82 -0.48 -14.17
N GLU A 72 -28.59 -1.15 -13.03
CA GLU A 72 -28.51 -0.51 -11.73
C GLU A 72 -27.09 -0.01 -11.44
N GLU A 73 -27.00 1.19 -10.84
CA GLU A 73 -25.76 1.77 -10.37
C GLU A 73 -25.24 0.99 -9.16
N ARG A 74 -23.94 0.69 -9.14
CA ARG A 74 -23.29 0.00 -8.03
C ARG A 74 -22.24 0.90 -7.40
N ASN A 75 -22.15 0.85 -6.08
CA ASN A 75 -21.23 1.62 -5.28
C ASN A 75 -20.06 0.73 -4.85
N ILE A 76 -18.85 1.11 -5.24
CA ILE A 76 -17.62 0.34 -4.97
C ILE A 76 -16.71 1.20 -4.08
N PHE A 77 -16.33 0.68 -2.92
CA PHE A 77 -15.39 1.35 -2.03
C PHE A 77 -14.02 0.71 -2.17
N VAL A 78 -13.02 1.49 -2.60
CA VAL A 78 -11.63 1.03 -2.75
C VAL A 78 -10.84 1.51 -1.53
N PHE A 79 -10.21 0.58 -0.83
CA PHE A 79 -9.37 0.80 0.35
C PHE A 79 -7.95 0.41 -0.05
N ASP A 80 -7.10 1.41 -0.32
CA ASP A 80 -5.75 1.21 -0.82
C ASP A 80 -4.74 1.64 0.26
N LEU A 81 -4.17 0.65 0.96
CA LEU A 81 -3.18 0.88 2.02
C LEU A 81 -1.82 0.39 1.53
N GLY A 82 -1.08 1.30 0.90
CA GLY A 82 0.23 1.03 0.35
C GLY A 82 1.36 1.07 1.38
N GLY A 83 2.59 1.14 0.89
CA GLY A 83 3.76 1.19 1.77
C GLY A 83 3.89 2.50 2.54
N GLY A 84 3.58 3.62 1.90
CA GLY A 84 3.76 4.95 2.51
C GLY A 84 2.55 5.86 2.42
N THR A 85 1.49 5.44 1.74
CA THR A 85 0.27 6.24 1.58
C THR A 85 -0.95 5.36 1.79
N PHE A 86 -2.01 5.99 2.25
CA PHE A 86 -3.31 5.38 2.42
C PHE A 86 -4.33 6.21 1.63
N ASP A 87 -5.02 5.58 0.70
CA ASP A 87 -6.02 6.24 -0.13
C ASP A 87 -7.31 5.44 -0.11
N VAL A 88 -8.43 6.11 0.04
CA VAL A 88 -9.75 5.51 -0.11
C VAL A 88 -10.54 6.28 -1.16
N SER A 89 -11.33 5.56 -1.93
CA SER A 89 -12.15 6.16 -2.98
C SER A 89 -13.50 5.45 -3.06
N LEU A 90 -14.54 6.25 -3.17
CA LEU A 90 -15.86 5.74 -3.49
C LEU A 90 -16.09 5.93 -4.99
N LEU A 91 -16.38 4.84 -5.68
CA LEU A 91 -16.70 4.81 -7.10
C LEU A 91 -18.13 4.37 -7.29
N THR A 92 -18.76 4.85 -8.37
CA THR A 92 -19.96 4.20 -8.89
C THR A 92 -19.64 3.61 -10.26
N ILE A 93 -20.25 2.47 -10.56
CA ILE A 93 -20.21 1.90 -11.90
C ILE A 93 -21.66 1.77 -12.41
N LYS A 94 -21.86 2.25 -13.62
CA LYS A 94 -23.11 2.14 -14.34
C LYS A 94 -22.82 2.09 -15.83
N ASP A 95 -23.39 1.13 -16.53
CA ASP A 95 -23.19 0.96 -17.99
C ASP A 95 -21.69 0.94 -18.37
N ASN A 96 -20.87 0.28 -17.56
CA ASN A 96 -19.40 0.18 -17.70
C ASN A 96 -18.68 1.54 -17.58
N ILE A 97 -19.36 2.57 -17.09
CA ILE A 97 -18.74 3.87 -16.82
C ILE A 97 -18.42 3.94 -15.33
N PHE A 98 -17.16 4.16 -15.01
CA PHE A 98 -16.69 4.36 -13.63
C PHE A 98 -16.65 5.86 -13.34
N GLN A 99 -17.26 6.25 -12.23
CA GLN A 99 -17.22 7.63 -11.76
C GLN A 99 -16.72 7.65 -10.31
N VAL A 100 -15.68 8.46 -10.05
CA VAL A 100 -15.18 8.69 -8.69
C VAL A 100 -16.11 9.72 -8.03
N LYS A 101 -16.74 9.34 -6.92
CA LYS A 101 -17.68 10.20 -6.17
C LYS A 101 -16.97 10.97 -5.06
N ALA A 102 -16.03 10.34 -4.38
CA ALA A 102 -15.27 10.97 -3.30
C ALA A 102 -13.93 10.26 -3.12
N THR A 103 -12.95 10.99 -2.63
CA THR A 103 -11.64 10.46 -2.26
C THR A 103 -11.20 11.08 -0.94
N ALA A 104 -10.49 10.31 -0.14
CA ALA A 104 -9.84 10.78 1.08
C ALA A 104 -8.56 9.99 1.27
N GLY A 105 -7.65 10.45 2.12
CA GLY A 105 -6.41 9.71 2.32
C GLY A 105 -5.43 10.41 3.24
N ASN A 106 -4.30 9.75 3.44
CA ASN A 106 -3.17 10.28 4.18
C ASN A 106 -1.89 9.90 3.43
N THR A 107 -1.18 10.90 2.91
CA THR A 107 0.05 10.70 2.12
C THR A 107 1.26 10.32 2.98
N HIS A 108 1.09 10.18 4.29
CA HIS A 108 2.14 9.84 5.24
C HIS A 108 1.71 8.72 6.19
N LEU A 109 0.87 7.80 5.71
CA LEU A 109 0.44 6.64 6.48
C LEU A 109 0.46 5.40 5.59
N GLY A 110 1.20 4.36 6.00
CA GLY A 110 1.31 3.14 5.22
C GLY A 110 2.03 2.02 5.95
N GLY A 111 2.33 0.96 5.23
CA GLY A 111 2.98 -0.24 5.77
C GLY A 111 4.32 0.05 6.43
N GLU A 112 5.05 1.07 5.95
CA GLU A 112 6.33 1.47 6.55
C GLU A 112 6.18 1.98 7.98
N ASP A 113 5.05 2.61 8.31
CA ASP A 113 4.81 3.08 9.68
C ASP A 113 4.67 1.90 10.63
N PHE A 114 3.98 0.85 10.19
CA PHE A 114 3.84 -0.38 10.97
C PHE A 114 5.21 -1.05 11.17
N ASP A 115 6.03 -1.09 10.13
CA ASP A 115 7.38 -1.65 10.21
C ASP A 115 8.26 -0.84 11.17
N ASN A 116 8.18 0.49 11.07
CA ASN A 116 8.99 1.38 11.93
C ASN A 116 8.65 1.18 13.42
N ARG A 117 7.38 0.97 13.75
CA ARG A 117 6.98 0.69 15.13
C ARG A 117 7.55 -0.62 15.63
N MET A 118 7.55 -1.66 14.80
CA MET A 118 8.19 -2.94 15.15
C MET A 118 9.69 -2.77 15.30
N VAL A 119 10.33 -2.01 14.45
CA VAL A 119 11.76 -1.74 14.59
C VAL A 119 12.04 -1.06 15.93
N UNK A 120 11.26 -0.23 16.17
CA UNK A 120 11.43 0.39 17.26
C UNK A 120 11.35 -0.42 18.36
N TYR A 121 10.36 -1.22 18.51
CA TYR A 121 10.15 -2.20 19.59
C TYR A 121 11.37 -3.14 19.76
N PHE A 122 11.84 -3.70 18.69
CA PHE A 122 12.96 -4.65 18.74
C PHE A 122 14.32 -4.00 19.04
N VAL A 123 14.52 -2.74 18.66
CA VAL A 123 15.71 -1.98 19.08
C VAL A 123 15.76 -1.88 20.62
N GLN A 124 14.62 -1.56 21.24
CA GLN A 124 14.53 -1.49 22.69
C GLN A 124 14.74 -2.86 23.33
N GLU A 125 14.19 -3.89 22.73
CA GLU A 125 14.38 -5.26 23.22
C GLU A 125 15.86 -5.67 23.15
N PHE A 126 16.54 -5.40 22.02
CA PHE A 126 17.97 -5.70 21.86
C PHE A 126 18.78 -4.96 22.93
N LYS A 127 18.49 -3.67 23.11
CA LYS A 127 19.18 -2.82 24.09
C LYS A 127 18.98 -3.37 25.53
N ARG A 128 17.77 -3.78 25.86
CA ARG A 128 17.46 -4.36 27.18
C ARG A 128 18.22 -5.65 27.43
N LYS A 129 18.26 -6.55 26.42
CA LYS A 129 18.89 -7.87 26.52
C LYS A 129 20.42 -7.78 26.55
N ASN A 130 21.00 -6.96 25.69
CA ASN A 130 22.45 -6.97 25.41
C ASN A 130 23.20 -5.76 25.98
N LYS A 131 22.47 -4.76 26.50
CA LYS A 131 23.06 -3.51 27.02
C LYS A 131 23.81 -2.70 25.95
N LEU A 132 23.50 -2.97 24.69
CA LEU A 132 24.10 -2.31 23.52
C LEU A 132 23.00 -1.62 22.71
N ASP A 133 23.31 -0.46 22.15
CA ASP A 133 22.36 0.35 21.41
C ASP A 133 22.65 0.28 19.90
N ILE A 134 21.72 -0.25 19.14
CA ILE A 134 21.85 -0.39 17.67
C ILE A 134 21.18 0.76 16.91
N SER A 135 20.60 1.74 17.62
CA SER A 135 19.83 2.83 16.98
C SER A 135 20.65 3.69 16.02
N GLY A 136 21.97 3.74 16.21
CA GLY A 136 22.88 4.46 15.34
C GLY A 136 23.51 3.61 14.22
N ASN A 137 23.19 2.32 14.14
CA ASN A 137 23.82 1.44 13.16
C ASN A 137 22.88 1.17 11.97
N ALA A 138 23.11 1.88 10.86
CA ALA A 138 22.27 1.79 9.66
C ALA A 138 22.16 0.37 9.10
N LYS A 139 23.25 -0.41 9.17
CA LYS A 139 23.26 -1.79 8.66
C LYS A 139 22.36 -2.70 9.50
N ALA A 140 22.48 -2.60 10.83
CA ALA A 140 21.66 -3.39 11.74
C ALA A 140 20.17 -3.01 11.61
N LEU A 141 19.88 -1.70 11.56
CA LEU A 141 18.51 -1.22 11.41
C LEU A 141 17.88 -1.69 10.09
N ARG A 142 18.64 -1.66 9.00
CA ARG A 142 18.14 -2.13 7.70
C ARG A 142 17.80 -3.63 7.74
N ARG A 143 18.68 -4.44 8.35
CA ARG A 143 18.45 -5.89 8.48
C ARG A 143 17.21 -6.15 9.35
N LEU A 144 17.10 -5.42 10.45
CA LEU A 144 15.96 -5.54 11.35
C LEU A 144 14.66 -5.12 10.64
N ARG A 145 14.67 -4.02 9.88
CA ARG A 145 13.50 -3.56 9.12
C ARG A 145 13.02 -4.62 8.13
N ILE A 146 13.94 -5.27 7.41
CA ILE A 146 13.60 -6.34 6.47
C ILE A 146 12.92 -7.51 7.21
N ALA A 147 13.46 -7.88 8.39
CA ALA A 147 12.87 -8.95 9.19
C ALA A 147 11.48 -8.56 9.71
N CYS A 148 11.31 -7.32 10.16
CA CYS A 148 10.02 -6.80 10.63
C CYS A 148 8.98 -6.81 9.49
N GLU A 149 9.35 -6.35 8.30
CA GLU A 149 8.45 -6.34 7.15
C GLU A 149 8.00 -7.76 6.78
N ARG A 150 8.93 -8.72 6.80
CA ARG A 150 8.59 -10.13 6.57
C ARG A 150 7.64 -10.65 7.65
N ALA A 151 7.92 -10.33 8.92
CA ALA A 151 7.06 -10.74 10.03
C ALA A 151 5.66 -10.14 9.90
N LYS A 152 5.56 -8.85 9.56
CA LYS A 152 4.26 -8.20 9.32
C LYS A 152 3.43 -9.00 8.32
N ARG A 153 4.03 -9.37 7.18
CA ARG A 153 3.32 -10.16 6.16
C ARG A 153 2.93 -11.55 6.67
N SER A 154 3.83 -12.19 7.41
CA SER A 154 3.57 -13.52 7.97
C SER A 154 2.40 -13.52 8.96
N LEU A 155 2.22 -12.41 9.71
CA LEU A 155 1.14 -12.28 10.69
C LEU A 155 -0.26 -12.24 10.04
N SER A 156 -0.36 -12.10 8.71
CA SER A 156 -1.63 -12.27 8.01
C SER A 156 -2.13 -13.73 8.10
N PHE A 157 -1.21 -14.68 8.23
CA PHE A 157 -1.53 -16.12 8.26
C PHE A 157 -1.20 -16.77 9.60
N LEU A 158 -0.16 -16.26 10.29
CA LEU A 158 0.34 -16.84 11.53
C LEU A 158 -0.09 -16.00 12.72
N VAL A 159 -0.21 -16.65 13.87
CA VAL A 159 -0.47 -15.95 15.14
C VAL A 159 0.83 -15.38 15.72
N VAL A 160 1.97 -16.04 15.44
CA VAL A 160 3.30 -15.62 15.92
C VAL A 160 4.29 -15.73 14.76
N SER A 161 5.18 -14.76 14.62
CA SER A 161 6.24 -14.76 13.62
C SER A 161 7.59 -14.59 14.31
N PRO A 162 8.60 -15.42 13.98
CA PRO A 162 9.94 -15.26 14.55
C PRO A 162 10.70 -14.11 13.88
N ILE A 163 11.65 -13.56 14.63
CA ILE A 163 12.64 -12.58 14.16
C ILE A 163 14.01 -13.17 14.48
N GLU A 164 14.73 -13.60 13.48
CA GLU A 164 16.02 -14.27 13.65
C GLU A 164 17.06 -13.59 12.75
N LEU A 165 18.10 -13.04 13.38
CA LEU A 165 19.13 -12.26 12.69
C LEU A 165 20.50 -12.64 13.26
N ASP A 166 21.25 -13.43 12.50
CA ASP A 166 22.60 -13.81 12.88
C ASP A 166 23.52 -12.59 12.87
N SER A 167 24.34 -12.45 13.90
CA SER A 167 25.35 -11.39 14.01
C SER A 167 24.77 -10.02 13.64
N LEU A 168 23.70 -9.64 14.33
CA LEU A 168 22.98 -8.39 14.07
C LEU A 168 23.89 -7.18 14.35
N PHE A 169 24.61 -7.22 15.49
CA PHE A 169 25.48 -6.13 15.92
C PHE A 169 26.61 -6.68 16.79
N GLU A 170 27.84 -6.30 16.49
CA GLU A 170 29.06 -6.72 17.24
C GLU A 170 29.15 -8.25 17.45
N GLY A 171 28.73 -9.01 16.44
CA GLY A 171 28.78 -10.47 16.49
C GLY A 171 27.65 -11.10 17.30
N ILE A 172 26.72 -10.31 17.84
CA ILE A 172 25.61 -10.81 18.66
C ILE A 172 24.42 -11.15 17.77
N ASP A 173 23.93 -12.36 17.90
CA ASP A 173 22.70 -12.80 17.23
C ASP A 173 21.48 -12.20 17.93
N PHE A 174 20.43 -11.97 17.17
CA PHE A 174 19.15 -11.49 17.75
C PHE A 174 18.06 -12.49 17.38
N CYS A 175 17.50 -13.11 18.41
CA CYS A 175 16.39 -14.04 18.29
C CYS A 175 15.24 -13.54 19.16
N SER A 176 14.08 -13.37 18.54
CA SER A 176 12.87 -12.91 19.20
C SER A 176 11.64 -13.36 18.39
N SER A 177 10.48 -12.90 18.76
CA SER A 177 9.24 -13.13 18.01
C SER A 177 8.23 -12.03 18.30
N ILE A 178 7.25 -11.91 17.41
CA ILE A 178 6.13 -11.00 17.61
C ILE A 178 4.84 -11.76 17.33
N ASN A 179 3.83 -11.54 18.16
CA ASN A 179 2.50 -12.10 17.90
C ASN A 179 1.57 -11.06 17.30
N ARG A 180 0.49 -11.54 16.69
CA ARG A 180 -0.49 -10.67 16.02
C ARG A 180 -1.10 -9.64 16.99
N ALA A 181 -1.44 -10.08 18.20
CA ALA A 181 -2.04 -9.19 19.22
C ALA A 181 -1.10 -8.01 19.56
N LYS A 182 0.21 -8.29 19.69
CA LYS A 182 1.20 -7.23 19.98
C LYS A 182 1.35 -6.28 18.78
N PHE A 183 1.37 -6.82 17.56
CA PHE A 183 1.40 -6.02 16.34
C PHE A 183 0.18 -5.10 16.27
N GLU A 184 -1.01 -5.64 16.52
CA GLU A 184 -2.26 -4.86 16.52
C GLU A 184 -2.24 -3.78 17.61
N GLU A 185 -1.83 -4.14 18.83
CA GLU A 185 -1.72 -3.19 19.94
C GLU A 185 -0.84 -1.99 19.56
N MET A 186 0.33 -2.27 19.00
CA MET A 186 1.29 -1.21 18.62
C MET A 186 0.77 -0.27 17.53
N ASN A 187 -0.17 -0.74 16.71
CA ASN A 187 -0.62 0.00 15.53
C ASN A 187 -2.10 0.42 15.61
N MET A 188 -2.76 0.20 16.71
CA MET A 188 -4.20 0.41 16.86
C MET A 188 -4.63 1.85 16.56
N ASP A 189 -3.82 2.84 16.94
CA ASP A 189 -4.10 4.24 16.65
C ASP A 189 -4.08 4.54 15.15
N LEU A 190 -3.13 3.92 14.41
CA LEU A 190 -3.07 4.07 12.96
C LEU A 190 -4.26 3.39 12.28
N PHE A 191 -4.68 2.22 12.77
CA PHE A 191 -5.87 1.55 12.27
C PHE A 191 -7.13 2.41 12.49
N LYS A 192 -7.24 3.03 13.65
CA LYS A 192 -8.35 3.95 13.95
C LYS A 192 -8.31 5.18 13.04
N GLU A 193 -7.12 5.67 12.72
CA GLU A 193 -6.97 6.79 11.77
C GLU A 193 -7.47 6.39 10.39
N CYS A 194 -7.11 5.19 9.91
CA CYS A 194 -7.64 4.68 8.63
C CYS A 194 -9.17 4.69 8.63
N MET A 195 -9.79 4.23 9.72
CA MET A 195 -11.25 4.16 9.79
C MET A 195 -11.90 5.55 9.81
N LYS A 196 -11.27 6.54 10.44
CA LYS A 196 -11.76 7.93 10.39
C LYS A 196 -11.74 8.47 8.95
N ILE A 197 -10.70 8.13 8.20
CA ILE A 197 -10.56 8.54 6.79
C ILE A 197 -11.66 7.87 5.94
N VAL A 198 -11.96 6.59 6.20
CA VAL A 198 -13.06 5.87 5.55
C VAL A 198 -14.39 6.59 5.81
N GLU A 199 -14.64 6.93 7.09
CA GLU A 199 -15.88 7.63 7.49
C GLU A 199 -15.99 9.00 6.80
N SER A 200 -14.88 9.73 6.72
CA SER A 200 -14.84 11.03 6.04
C SER A 200 -15.20 10.87 4.55
N CYS A 201 -14.62 9.90 3.88
CA CYS A 201 -14.88 9.66 2.45
C CYS A 201 -16.38 9.35 2.21
N LEU A 202 -16.97 8.51 3.04
CA LEU A 202 -18.41 8.17 2.93
C LEU A 202 -19.29 9.40 3.19
N THR A 203 -18.90 10.23 4.17
CA THR A 203 -19.61 11.48 4.50
C THR A 203 -19.55 12.46 3.33
N ASP A 204 -18.36 12.63 2.74
CA ASP A 204 -18.15 13.55 1.61
C ASP A 204 -18.97 13.10 0.39
N ALA A 205 -19.14 11.81 0.23
CA ALA A 205 -19.98 11.24 -0.84
C ALA A 205 -21.49 11.27 -0.50
N ASN A 206 -21.83 11.62 0.75
CA ASN A 206 -23.19 11.55 1.26
C ASN A 206 -23.80 10.15 1.06
N LEU A 207 -23.00 9.11 1.34
CA LEU A 207 -23.40 7.71 1.16
C LEU A 207 -23.33 6.96 2.49
N ASP A 208 -24.43 6.29 2.84
CA ASP A 208 -24.45 5.40 4.00
C ASP A 208 -23.66 4.11 3.64
N LYS A 209 -22.88 3.62 4.59
CA LYS A 209 -22.04 2.42 4.39
C LYS A 209 -22.85 1.18 3.97
N SER A 210 -24.14 1.11 4.34
CA SER A 210 -25.01 0.00 3.94
C SER A 210 -25.33 -0.01 2.44
N LYS A 211 -25.01 1.09 1.74
CA LYS A 211 -25.24 1.23 0.30
C LYS A 211 -23.98 0.92 -0.52
N VAL A 212 -22.90 0.49 0.14
CA VAL A 212 -21.70 0.04 -0.54
C VAL A 212 -21.93 -1.41 -0.98
N ASP A 213 -21.81 -1.69 -2.28
CA ASP A 213 -22.06 -3.01 -2.84
C ASP A 213 -20.81 -3.89 -2.80
N ASP A 214 -19.64 -3.31 -3.04
CA ASP A 214 -18.35 -4.02 -3.06
C ASP A 214 -17.29 -3.22 -2.33
N VAL A 215 -16.43 -3.92 -1.62
CA VAL A 215 -15.21 -3.34 -1.02
C VAL A 215 -14.00 -4.01 -1.69
N VAL A 216 -13.12 -3.20 -2.26
CA VAL A 216 -11.89 -3.68 -2.90
C VAL A 216 -10.72 -3.27 -2.01
N LEU A 217 -9.93 -4.26 -1.59
CA LEU A 217 -8.71 -4.04 -0.78
C LEU A 217 -7.48 -4.15 -1.68
N VAL A 218 -6.62 -3.13 -1.61
CA VAL A 218 -5.38 -3.04 -2.39
C VAL A 218 -4.19 -2.86 -1.46
#